data_1f2014064b49e8075416f8009c356958
#
_entry.id   1f2014064b49e8075416f8009c356958
#
_cell.length_a   1.000
_cell.length_b   1.000
_cell.length_c   1.000
_cell.angle_alpha   90.00
_cell.angle_beta   90.00
_cell.angle_gamma   90.00
#
_symmetry.space_group_name_H-M   'P 1'
#
loop_
_entity.id
_entity.type
_entity.pdbx_description
1 polymer ?
#
loop_
_entity_poly.entity_id
_entity_poly.type
_entity_poly.pdbx_seq_one_letter_code
_entity_poly.pdbx_strand_id
1 'polypeptide(L)'
;MVRFLLTSSNYHLCIGTAFFIQAVCFGGTLWTGWNPIWNTVGVVLFTWYEYVSHRFILHYTNNGQLYHYLHGNHHLKPHGKSIHIPILYTTTSSLFYFYVLSYISYQAAWNAMTAYQVCYLIFEHIHMEVHHPHWFQQEYTFRISHMYHHTVNKNKGYAFTTPTWDILYGTFPTEVLAYNWFAYLPIPVISFYFGTIKQ
;
A
#
# COMPACT_ATOMS: atom_id res chain seq x y z
N MET A 1 -23.38 10.21 -5.30
CA MET A 1 -22.25 9.81 -6.15
C MET A 1 -20.90 10.00 -5.45
N VAL A 2 -20.56 11.18 -4.96
CA VAL A 2 -19.28 11.44 -4.23
C VAL A 2 -19.11 10.55 -2.99
N ARG A 3 -20.17 10.33 -2.20
CA ARG A 3 -20.12 9.45 -1.02
C ARG A 3 -19.81 7.98 -1.36
N PHE A 4 -20.26 7.52 -2.52
CA PHE A 4 -19.98 6.17 -3.02
C PHE A 4 -18.51 6.00 -3.42
N LEU A 5 -17.89 7.01 -4.01
CA LEU A 5 -16.48 7.01 -4.41
C LEU A 5 -15.52 7.16 -3.21
N LEU A 6 -16.00 7.72 -2.10
CA LEU A 6 -15.21 7.91 -0.87
C LEU A 6 -15.31 6.72 0.09
N THR A 7 -16.31 5.83 -0.06
CA THR A 7 -16.45 4.63 0.76
C THR A 7 -15.87 3.43 0.03
N SER A 8 -14.95 2.76 0.67
CA SER A 8 -14.28 1.55 0.18
C SER A 8 -15.15 0.30 0.16
N SER A 9 -16.47 0.45 0.21
CA SER A 9 -17.40 -0.67 0.35
C SER A 9 -17.56 -1.54 -0.90
N ASN A 10 -16.94 -1.17 -2.03
CA ASN A 10 -17.10 -1.92 -3.27
C ASN A 10 -15.76 -2.36 -3.83
N TYR A 11 -15.26 -3.49 -3.30
CA TYR A 11 -14.02 -4.14 -3.73
C TYR A 11 -13.92 -4.27 -5.27
N HIS A 12 -14.99 -4.76 -5.90
CA HIS A 12 -14.97 -4.98 -7.35
C HIS A 12 -14.77 -3.67 -8.15
N LEU A 13 -15.32 -2.56 -7.67
CA LEU A 13 -15.13 -1.26 -8.31
C LEU A 13 -13.69 -0.77 -8.11
N CYS A 14 -13.15 -0.89 -6.90
CA CYS A 14 -11.78 -0.47 -6.60
C CYS A 14 -10.76 -1.26 -7.43
N ILE A 15 -10.87 -2.57 -7.41
CA ILE A 15 -9.97 -3.46 -8.17
C ILE A 15 -10.18 -3.30 -9.67
N GLY A 16 -11.41 -3.24 -10.16
CA GLY A 16 -11.69 -3.03 -11.58
C GLY A 16 -11.12 -1.71 -12.10
N THR A 17 -11.22 -0.62 -11.32
CA THR A 17 -10.62 0.66 -11.69
C THR A 17 -9.10 0.60 -11.64
N ALA A 18 -8.50 -0.07 -10.65
CA ALA A 18 -7.05 -0.26 -10.58
C ALA A 18 -6.53 -1.06 -11.77
N PHE A 19 -7.22 -2.12 -12.19
CA PHE A 19 -6.88 -2.86 -13.41
C PHE A 19 -6.99 -2.01 -14.67
N PHE A 20 -8.03 -1.17 -14.77
CA PHE A 20 -8.17 -0.25 -15.90
C PHE A 20 -7.00 0.75 -15.95
N ILE A 21 -6.67 1.39 -14.82
CA ILE A 21 -5.53 2.31 -14.74
C ILE A 21 -4.23 1.59 -15.09
N GLN A 22 -4.05 0.36 -14.59
CA GLN A 22 -2.88 -0.47 -14.90
C GLN A 22 -2.78 -0.76 -16.41
N ALA A 23 -3.87 -1.08 -17.07
CA ALA A 23 -3.88 -1.34 -18.51
C ALA A 23 -3.49 -0.07 -19.31
N VAL A 24 -3.96 1.09 -18.89
CA VAL A 24 -3.59 2.39 -19.49
C VAL A 24 -2.10 2.68 -19.28
N CYS A 25 -1.57 2.50 -18.07
CA CYS A 25 -0.15 2.70 -17.76
C CYS A 25 0.74 1.75 -18.56
N PHE A 26 0.35 0.48 -18.65
CA PHE A 26 1.07 -0.53 -19.42
C PHE A 26 1.08 -0.19 -20.92
N GLY A 27 -0.04 0.25 -21.49
CA GLY A 27 -0.12 0.75 -22.86
C GLY A 27 0.83 1.93 -23.11
N GLY A 28 0.89 2.88 -22.16
CA GLY A 28 1.85 3.99 -22.21
C GLY A 28 3.31 3.53 -22.13
N THR A 29 3.61 2.52 -21.31
CA THR A 29 4.95 1.91 -21.25
C THR A 29 5.33 1.21 -22.56
N LEU A 30 4.41 0.49 -23.17
CA LEU A 30 4.66 -0.14 -24.48
C LEU A 30 4.91 0.91 -25.57
N TRP A 31 4.18 2.02 -25.53
CA TRP A 31 4.36 3.14 -26.47
C TRP A 31 5.69 3.86 -26.30
N THR A 32 6.13 4.10 -25.05
CA THR A 32 7.36 4.89 -24.75
C THR A 32 8.62 4.02 -24.61
N GLY A 33 8.47 2.71 -24.59
CA GLY A 33 9.53 1.74 -24.33
C GLY A 33 9.74 1.45 -22.83
N TRP A 34 10.09 0.21 -22.54
CA TRP A 34 10.34 -0.23 -21.18
C TRP A 34 11.67 0.28 -20.63
N ASN A 35 11.68 0.71 -19.36
CA ASN A 35 12.87 1.21 -18.69
C ASN A 35 12.89 0.76 -17.21
N PRO A 36 13.82 -0.14 -16.81
CA PRO A 36 13.86 -0.71 -15.47
C PRO A 36 14.16 0.32 -14.37
N ILE A 37 14.88 1.39 -14.68
CA ILE A 37 15.19 2.44 -13.70
C ILE A 37 13.89 3.12 -13.27
N TRP A 38 13.06 3.52 -14.24
CA TRP A 38 11.79 4.17 -13.92
C TRP A 38 10.77 3.22 -13.28
N ASN A 39 10.79 1.93 -13.62
CA ASN A 39 10.00 0.94 -12.88
C ASN A 39 10.45 0.85 -11.42
N THR A 40 11.76 0.84 -11.15
CA THR A 40 12.28 0.86 -9.77
C THR A 40 11.85 2.12 -9.02
N VAL A 41 11.90 3.28 -9.67
CA VAL A 41 11.37 4.54 -9.11
C VAL A 41 9.89 4.40 -8.74
N GLY A 42 9.09 3.79 -9.59
CA GLY A 42 7.67 3.55 -9.31
C GLY A 42 7.43 2.67 -8.08
N VAL A 43 8.21 1.60 -7.91
CA VAL A 43 8.16 0.74 -6.70
C VAL A 43 8.51 1.55 -5.44
N VAL A 44 9.60 2.32 -5.48
CA VAL A 44 10.03 3.13 -4.34
C VAL A 44 8.99 4.19 -4.00
N LEU A 45 8.45 4.88 -5.00
CA LEU A 45 7.39 5.89 -4.82
C LEU A 45 6.14 5.28 -4.19
N PHE A 46 5.71 4.10 -4.64
CA PHE A 46 4.54 3.44 -4.08
C PHE A 46 4.75 3.08 -2.61
N THR A 47 5.82 2.36 -2.30
CA THR A 47 6.08 1.88 -0.94
C THR A 47 6.28 3.03 0.05
N TRP A 48 6.95 4.12 -0.39
CA TRP A 48 7.11 5.32 0.41
C TRP A 48 5.77 6.05 0.61
N TYR A 49 5.00 6.22 -0.45
CA TYR A 49 3.69 6.85 -0.39
C TYR A 49 2.71 6.07 0.50
N GLU A 50 2.69 4.75 0.41
CA GLU A 50 1.90 3.88 1.28
C GLU A 50 2.20 4.18 2.76
N TYR A 51 3.47 4.17 3.14
CA TYR A 51 3.89 4.46 4.51
C TYR A 51 3.52 5.87 4.96
N VAL A 52 3.89 6.88 4.17
CA VAL A 52 3.65 8.30 4.50
C VAL A 52 2.15 8.58 4.59
N SER A 53 1.39 8.06 3.67
CA SER A 53 -0.05 8.26 3.67
C SER A 53 -0.73 7.55 4.84
N HIS A 54 -0.34 6.32 5.15
CA HIS A 54 -0.86 5.58 6.29
C HIS A 54 -0.56 6.33 7.60
N ARG A 55 0.70 6.68 7.82
CA ARG A 55 1.14 7.33 9.06
C ARG A 55 0.63 8.75 9.23
N PHE A 56 0.78 9.60 8.20
CA PHE A 56 0.59 11.04 8.34
C PHE A 56 -0.74 11.56 7.78
N ILE A 57 -1.41 10.82 6.89
CA ILE A 57 -2.69 11.24 6.34
C ILE A 57 -3.82 10.45 6.97
N LEU A 58 -3.75 9.11 6.95
CA LEU A 58 -4.83 8.27 7.42
C LEU A 58 -4.94 8.26 8.95
N HIS A 59 -3.83 8.39 9.67
CA HIS A 59 -3.82 8.44 11.15
C HIS A 59 -3.80 9.86 11.74
N TYR A 60 -3.39 10.89 11.00
CA TYR A 60 -3.25 12.25 11.52
C TYR A 60 -4.59 12.89 11.91
N THR A 61 -5.64 12.55 11.21
CA THR A 61 -6.99 13.12 11.42
C THR A 61 -7.80 12.37 12.49
N ASN A 62 -7.16 11.91 13.53
CA ASN A 62 -7.61 10.93 14.54
C ASN A 62 -9.02 11.08 15.11
N ASN A 63 -9.76 12.16 14.84
CA ASN A 63 -11.12 12.36 15.37
C ASN A 63 -12.09 13.03 14.37
N GLY A 64 -11.70 13.19 13.10
CA GLY A 64 -12.54 13.84 12.11
C GLY A 64 -13.36 12.86 11.28
N GLN A 65 -14.45 13.33 10.68
CA GLN A 65 -15.26 12.53 9.75
C GLN A 65 -14.41 11.95 8.61
N LEU A 66 -13.38 12.66 8.15
CA LEU A 66 -12.48 12.21 7.11
C LEU A 66 -11.67 10.97 7.53
N TYR A 67 -11.15 10.95 8.76
CA TYR A 67 -10.47 9.77 9.31
C TYR A 67 -11.39 8.55 9.30
N HIS A 68 -12.61 8.68 9.84
CA HIS A 68 -13.57 7.58 9.86
C HIS A 68 -13.93 7.06 8.47
N TYR A 69 -14.01 7.96 7.49
CA TYR A 69 -14.29 7.55 6.11
C TYR A 69 -13.09 6.86 5.43
N LEU A 70 -11.89 7.35 5.66
CA LEU A 70 -10.70 6.86 4.96
C LEU A 70 -10.12 5.60 5.61
N HIS A 71 -10.06 5.54 6.94
CA HIS A 71 -9.33 4.50 7.65
C HIS A 71 -9.88 4.12 9.03
N GLY A 72 -10.49 5.04 9.77
CA GLY A 72 -10.95 4.80 11.14
C GLY A 72 -11.99 3.68 11.26
N ASN A 73 -12.90 3.55 10.30
CA ASN A 73 -13.86 2.44 10.28
C ASN A 73 -13.18 1.08 10.08
N HIS A 74 -12.08 1.05 9.35
CA HIS A 74 -11.26 -0.12 9.16
C HIS A 74 -10.58 -0.54 10.48
N HIS A 75 -10.04 0.41 11.26
CA HIS A 75 -9.51 0.13 12.60
C HIS A 75 -10.57 -0.37 13.59
N LEU A 76 -11.77 0.20 13.54
CA LEU A 76 -12.89 -0.23 14.42
C LEU A 76 -13.41 -1.62 14.07
N LYS A 77 -13.34 -2.01 12.81
CA LYS A 77 -13.84 -3.29 12.30
C LYS A 77 -12.85 -3.88 11.30
N PRO A 78 -11.70 -4.37 11.75
CA PRO A 78 -10.63 -4.84 10.85
C PRO A 78 -11.05 -6.02 9.96
N HIS A 79 -12.02 -6.80 10.40
CA HIS A 79 -12.64 -7.87 9.60
C HIS A 79 -13.96 -7.44 8.90
N GLY A 80 -14.20 -6.15 8.84
CA GLY A 80 -15.39 -5.58 8.18
C GLY A 80 -15.21 -5.41 6.68
N LYS A 81 -16.24 -4.83 6.02
CA LYS A 81 -16.24 -4.58 4.57
C LYS A 81 -15.42 -3.32 4.15
N SER A 82 -14.92 -2.53 5.10
CA SER A 82 -14.22 -1.26 4.84
C SER A 82 -12.71 -1.41 4.94
N ILE A 83 -12.15 -2.37 4.20
CA ILE A 83 -10.71 -2.67 4.24
C ILE A 83 -9.94 -1.84 3.21
N HIS A 84 -10.57 -1.49 2.09
CA HIS A 84 -9.91 -0.86 0.95
C HIS A 84 -9.70 0.65 1.14
N ILE A 85 -8.58 1.14 0.64
CA ILE A 85 -8.35 2.57 0.51
C ILE A 85 -9.30 3.13 -0.56
N PRO A 86 -9.97 4.29 -0.31
CA PRO A 86 -10.88 4.87 -1.27
C PRO A 86 -10.21 5.10 -2.63
N ILE A 87 -10.87 4.65 -3.69
CA ILE A 87 -10.37 4.71 -5.06
C ILE A 87 -9.95 6.12 -5.49
N LEU A 88 -10.67 7.14 -5.02
CA LEU A 88 -10.35 8.54 -5.31
C LEU A 88 -8.96 8.92 -4.78
N TYR A 89 -8.58 8.38 -3.64
CA TYR A 89 -7.30 8.67 -3.00
C TYR A 89 -6.12 8.10 -3.80
N THR A 90 -6.21 6.83 -4.20
CA THR A 90 -5.16 6.18 -5.02
C THR A 90 -5.09 6.73 -6.43
N THR A 91 -6.23 7.07 -7.03
CA THR A 91 -6.27 7.69 -8.36
C THR A 91 -5.62 9.08 -8.35
N THR A 92 -5.92 9.90 -7.33
CA THR A 92 -5.32 11.25 -7.21
C THR A 92 -3.81 11.19 -7.03
N SER A 93 -3.29 10.27 -6.22
CA SER A 93 -1.84 10.10 -6.05
C SER A 93 -1.15 9.66 -7.34
N SER A 94 -1.76 8.72 -8.07
CA SER A 94 -1.24 8.26 -9.36
C SER A 94 -1.17 9.38 -10.39
N LEU A 95 -2.23 10.20 -10.50
CA LEU A 95 -2.26 11.34 -11.40
C LEU A 95 -1.22 12.41 -11.01
N PHE A 96 -1.05 12.65 -9.72
CA PHE A 96 -0.04 13.57 -9.22
C PHE A 96 1.38 13.14 -9.61
N TYR A 97 1.74 11.89 -9.34
CA TYR A 97 3.08 11.38 -9.70
C TYR A 97 3.28 11.31 -11.21
N PHE A 98 2.26 10.90 -11.96
CA PHE A 98 2.32 10.93 -13.42
C PHE A 98 2.63 12.34 -13.93
N TYR A 99 1.90 13.32 -13.43
CA TYR A 99 2.11 14.73 -13.80
C TYR A 99 3.53 15.18 -13.49
N VAL A 100 4.01 14.97 -12.27
CA VAL A 100 5.37 15.37 -11.86
C VAL A 100 6.44 14.69 -12.72
N LEU A 101 6.33 13.38 -12.94
CA LEU A 101 7.32 12.63 -13.73
C LEU A 101 7.26 12.94 -15.22
N SER A 102 6.12 13.41 -15.74
CA SER A 102 5.99 13.81 -17.14
C SER A 102 6.85 15.03 -17.51
N TYR A 103 7.23 15.87 -16.53
CA TYR A 103 8.21 16.94 -16.73
C TYR A 103 9.63 16.42 -16.98
N ILE A 104 9.94 15.20 -16.54
CA ILE A 104 11.22 14.55 -16.85
C ILE A 104 11.12 13.94 -18.24
N SER A 105 10.17 13.02 -18.44
CA SER A 105 9.81 12.44 -19.72
C SER A 105 8.51 11.62 -19.61
N TYR A 106 7.79 11.43 -20.71
CA TYR A 106 6.66 10.50 -20.75
C TYR A 106 7.09 9.06 -20.49
N GLN A 107 8.30 8.66 -20.90
CA GLN A 107 8.84 7.34 -20.56
C GLN A 107 8.97 7.17 -19.03
N ALA A 108 9.51 8.17 -18.33
CA ALA A 108 9.60 8.16 -16.88
C ALA A 108 8.22 8.00 -16.24
N ALA A 109 7.26 8.83 -16.65
CA ALA A 109 5.92 8.83 -16.11
C ALA A 109 5.21 7.47 -16.31
N TRP A 110 5.17 6.95 -17.54
CA TRP A 110 4.46 5.70 -17.83
C TRP A 110 5.09 4.48 -17.15
N ASN A 111 6.42 4.37 -17.19
CA ASN A 111 7.11 3.24 -16.57
C ASN A 111 6.97 3.25 -15.05
N ALA A 112 7.18 4.40 -14.41
CA ALA A 112 7.03 4.49 -12.97
C ALA A 112 5.60 4.21 -12.54
N MET A 113 4.59 4.74 -13.25
CA MET A 113 3.19 4.48 -12.92
C MET A 113 2.76 3.05 -13.18
N THR A 114 3.31 2.38 -14.17
CA THR A 114 3.06 0.94 -14.38
C THR A 114 3.50 0.13 -13.17
N ALA A 115 4.72 0.35 -12.67
CA ALA A 115 5.22 -0.33 -11.49
C ALA A 115 4.48 0.09 -10.21
N TYR A 116 4.15 1.36 -10.06
CA TYR A 116 3.35 1.89 -8.95
C TYR A 116 1.99 1.18 -8.86
N GLN A 117 1.28 1.05 -9.97
CA GLN A 117 -0.04 0.40 -10.00
C GLN A 117 0.04 -1.11 -9.76
N VAL A 118 1.09 -1.78 -10.23
CA VAL A 118 1.34 -3.19 -9.89
C VAL A 118 1.52 -3.35 -8.39
N CYS A 119 2.31 -2.50 -7.75
CA CYS A 119 2.49 -2.52 -6.30
C CYS A 119 1.18 -2.26 -5.56
N TYR A 120 0.35 -1.34 -6.05
CA TYR A 120 -0.96 -1.08 -5.47
C TYR A 120 -1.88 -2.30 -5.55
N LEU A 121 -1.93 -2.99 -6.69
CA LEU A 121 -2.72 -4.22 -6.82
C LEU A 121 -2.24 -5.32 -5.89
N ILE A 122 -0.93 -5.49 -5.75
CA ILE A 122 -0.32 -6.43 -4.80
C ILE A 122 -0.69 -6.04 -3.37
N PHE A 123 -0.57 -4.77 -3.02
CA PHE A 123 -0.95 -4.24 -1.71
C PHE A 123 -2.41 -4.55 -1.37
N GLU A 124 -3.36 -4.23 -2.24
CA GLU A 124 -4.78 -4.48 -2.01
C GLU A 124 -5.06 -5.98 -1.80
N HIS A 125 -4.42 -6.84 -2.61
CA HIS A 125 -4.60 -8.28 -2.47
C HIS A 125 -4.04 -8.79 -1.14
N ILE A 126 -2.81 -8.44 -0.77
CA ILE A 126 -2.20 -8.86 0.49
C ILE A 126 -2.97 -8.29 1.68
N HIS A 127 -3.41 -7.03 1.61
CA HIS A 127 -4.17 -6.40 2.68
C HIS A 127 -5.50 -7.13 2.94
N MET A 128 -6.19 -7.55 1.88
CA MET A 128 -7.38 -8.40 2.00
C MET A 128 -7.07 -9.73 2.68
N GLU A 129 -6.00 -10.41 2.28
CA GLU A 129 -5.59 -11.69 2.85
C GLU A 129 -5.17 -11.58 4.32
N VAL A 130 -4.56 -10.47 4.71
CA VAL A 130 -4.20 -10.23 6.11
C VAL A 130 -5.43 -10.16 7.00
N HIS A 131 -6.49 -9.52 6.54
CA HIS A 131 -7.73 -9.37 7.30
C HIS A 131 -8.68 -10.57 7.16
N HIS A 132 -8.67 -11.24 6.00
CA HIS A 132 -9.50 -12.41 5.69
C HIS A 132 -8.64 -13.52 5.11
N PRO A 133 -7.87 -14.24 5.95
CA PRO A 133 -6.88 -15.20 5.48
C PRO A 133 -7.55 -16.40 4.83
N HIS A 134 -7.41 -16.49 3.50
CA HIS A 134 -7.82 -17.65 2.71
C HIS A 134 -6.63 -18.47 2.23
N TRP A 135 -5.54 -17.80 1.85
CA TRP A 135 -4.36 -18.38 1.22
C TRP A 135 -3.14 -18.39 2.14
N PHE A 136 -3.06 -17.44 3.09
CA PHE A 136 -1.89 -17.23 3.92
C PHE A 136 -2.11 -17.73 5.35
N GLN A 137 -1.12 -18.40 5.89
CA GLN A 137 -1.12 -18.85 7.28
C GLN A 137 -1.03 -17.66 8.24
N GLN A 138 -1.45 -17.84 9.47
CA GLN A 138 -1.55 -16.76 10.46
C GLN A 138 -0.19 -16.16 10.88
N GLU A 139 0.91 -16.82 10.55
CA GLU A 139 2.26 -16.55 11.05
C GLU A 139 3.10 -15.61 10.16
N TYR A 140 2.52 -15.05 9.11
CA TYR A 140 3.29 -14.19 8.22
C TYR A 140 3.60 -12.82 8.83
N THR A 141 4.83 -12.36 8.64
CA THR A 141 5.36 -11.10 9.17
C THR A 141 4.45 -9.91 8.91
N PHE A 142 3.92 -9.77 7.70
CA PHE A 142 3.01 -8.67 7.36
C PHE A 142 1.71 -8.72 8.15
N ARG A 143 1.13 -9.91 8.30
CA ARG A 143 -0.08 -10.09 9.09
C ARG A 143 0.18 -9.73 10.55
N ILE A 144 1.29 -10.22 11.11
CA ILE A 144 1.65 -9.95 12.51
C ILE A 144 1.88 -8.46 12.71
N SER A 145 2.65 -7.81 11.84
CA SER A 145 2.91 -6.38 11.90
C SER A 145 1.62 -5.56 11.80
N HIS A 146 0.80 -5.84 10.81
CA HIS A 146 -0.42 -5.10 10.56
C HIS A 146 -1.50 -5.35 11.62
N MET A 147 -1.67 -6.60 12.07
CA MET A 147 -2.60 -6.89 13.17
C MET A 147 -2.11 -6.32 14.50
N TYR A 148 -0.80 -6.27 14.74
CA TYR A 148 -0.22 -5.55 15.90
C TYR A 148 -0.57 -4.06 15.85
N HIS A 149 -0.44 -3.43 14.67
CA HIS A 149 -0.87 -2.06 14.43
C HIS A 149 -2.36 -1.84 14.75
N HIS A 150 -3.22 -2.75 14.33
CA HIS A 150 -4.66 -2.66 14.58
C HIS A 150 -5.06 -2.86 16.03
N THR A 151 -4.43 -3.80 16.73
CA THR A 151 -4.95 -4.33 18.00
C THR A 151 -4.13 -3.94 19.22
N VAL A 152 -2.84 -3.63 19.06
CA VAL A 152 -1.92 -3.40 20.19
C VAL A 152 -1.34 -1.98 20.18
N ASN A 153 -0.72 -1.56 19.09
CA ASN A 153 -0.05 -0.27 19.03
C ASN A 153 -0.18 0.37 17.65
N LYS A 154 -1.17 1.25 17.51
CA LYS A 154 -1.44 2.00 16.27
C LYS A 154 -0.31 2.96 15.82
N ASN A 155 0.72 3.16 16.65
CA ASN A 155 1.87 4.00 16.32
C ASN A 155 3.05 3.19 15.75
N LYS A 156 2.87 1.90 15.47
CA LYS A 156 3.87 1.01 14.88
C LYS A 156 3.27 0.17 13.77
N GLY A 157 4.10 -0.28 12.81
CA GLY A 157 3.66 -1.16 11.72
C GLY A 157 2.79 -0.46 10.67
N TYR A 158 3.19 0.73 10.25
CA TYR A 158 2.46 1.49 9.22
C TYR A 158 2.72 1.00 7.81
N ALA A 159 3.95 0.55 7.52
CA ALA A 159 4.31 0.02 6.22
C ALA A 159 3.76 -1.39 6.04
N PHE A 160 3.08 -1.62 4.93
CA PHE A 160 2.41 -2.88 4.65
C PHE A 160 3.12 -3.71 3.57
N THR A 161 3.49 -3.09 2.43
CA THR A 161 4.14 -3.82 1.33
C THR A 161 5.60 -4.15 1.59
N THR A 162 6.26 -3.40 2.45
CA THR A 162 7.63 -3.65 2.92
C THR A 162 7.86 -2.99 4.27
N PRO A 163 8.49 -3.64 5.24
CA PRO A 163 8.81 -3.04 6.54
C PRO A 163 9.95 -2.01 6.48
N THR A 164 10.54 -1.78 5.32
CA THR A 164 11.69 -0.88 5.13
C THR A 164 11.47 0.49 5.75
N TRP A 165 10.31 1.09 5.49
CA TRP A 165 10.01 2.43 5.98
C TRP A 165 9.74 2.46 7.47
N ASP A 166 9.09 1.44 8.04
CA ASP A 166 8.93 1.30 9.49
C ASP A 166 10.29 1.20 10.19
N ILE A 167 11.24 0.48 9.61
CA ILE A 167 12.59 0.35 10.14
C ILE A 167 13.32 1.69 10.07
N LEU A 168 13.31 2.35 8.93
CA LEU A 168 13.99 3.63 8.72
C LEU A 168 13.43 4.74 9.62
N TYR A 169 12.14 4.74 9.88
CA TYR A 169 11.48 5.75 10.71
C TYR A 169 11.23 5.32 12.17
N GLY A 170 11.76 4.14 12.58
CA GLY A 170 11.69 3.66 13.97
C GLY A 170 10.30 3.22 14.42
N THR A 171 9.42 2.88 13.48
CA THR A 171 8.05 2.42 13.76
C THR A 171 7.86 0.92 13.56
N PHE A 172 8.95 0.18 13.35
CA PHE A 172 8.90 -1.28 13.23
C PHE A 172 8.50 -1.93 14.56
N PRO A 173 7.58 -2.91 14.57
CA PRO A 173 7.07 -3.54 15.80
C PRO A 173 8.06 -4.59 16.33
N THR A 174 9.18 -4.13 16.89
CA THR A 174 10.27 -4.97 17.44
C THR A 174 9.83 -5.81 18.63
N GLU A 175 8.66 -5.54 19.20
CA GLU A 175 8.06 -6.29 20.30
C GLU A 175 7.60 -7.69 19.88
N VAL A 176 7.18 -7.83 18.62
CA VAL A 176 6.60 -9.06 18.07
C VAL A 176 7.39 -9.64 16.91
N LEU A 177 8.25 -8.83 16.28
CA LEU A 177 9.03 -9.24 15.11
C LEU A 177 10.52 -9.05 15.34
N ALA A 178 11.32 -10.00 14.87
CA ALA A 178 12.77 -9.87 14.83
C ALA A 178 13.22 -9.09 13.59
N TYR A 179 14.27 -8.27 13.74
CA TYR A 179 14.94 -7.70 12.57
C TYR A 179 15.65 -8.80 11.78
N ASN A 180 15.52 -8.74 10.48
CA ASN A 180 16.40 -9.45 9.57
C ASN A 180 16.70 -8.56 8.34
N TRP A 181 17.77 -8.86 7.63
CA TRP A 181 18.21 -8.03 6.53
C TRP A 181 17.24 -8.01 5.33
N PHE A 182 16.42 -9.05 5.15
CA PHE A 182 15.39 -9.09 4.13
C PHE A 182 14.27 -8.09 4.38
N ALA A 183 14.06 -7.66 5.63
CA ALA A 183 13.10 -6.61 5.97
C ALA A 183 13.48 -5.24 5.39
N TYR A 184 14.72 -5.05 4.96
CA TYR A 184 15.16 -3.83 4.30
C TYR A 184 14.93 -3.83 2.78
N LEU A 185 14.58 -4.97 2.20
CA LEU A 185 14.33 -5.03 0.76
C LEU A 185 12.92 -4.50 0.43
N PRO A 186 12.81 -3.58 -0.54
CA PRO A 186 11.52 -3.02 -0.93
C PRO A 186 10.72 -3.96 -1.84
N ILE A 187 10.81 -5.26 -1.59
CA ILE A 187 10.13 -6.29 -2.37
C ILE A 187 9.18 -7.04 -1.44
N PRO A 188 7.86 -6.82 -1.54
CA PRO A 188 6.86 -7.42 -0.65
C PRO A 188 6.99 -8.94 -0.51
N VAL A 189 7.24 -9.63 -1.63
CA VAL A 189 7.35 -11.09 -1.66
C VAL A 189 8.52 -11.59 -0.81
N ILE A 190 9.67 -10.93 -0.88
CA ILE A 190 10.87 -11.32 -0.11
C ILE A 190 10.68 -11.02 1.37
N SER A 191 10.23 -9.83 1.71
CA SER A 191 9.93 -9.45 3.10
C SER A 191 8.87 -10.35 3.72
N PHE A 192 7.94 -10.83 2.90
CA PHE A 192 6.86 -11.71 3.28
C PHE A 192 7.34 -13.10 3.74
N TYR A 193 8.31 -13.70 3.04
CA TYR A 193 8.80 -15.05 3.37
C TYR A 193 9.89 -15.08 4.44
N PHE A 194 10.65 -14.01 4.59
CA PHE A 194 11.86 -13.99 5.42
C PHE A 194 11.74 -13.17 6.71
N GLY A 195 10.57 -12.62 6.99
CA GLY A 195 10.30 -12.05 8.31
C GLY A 195 10.25 -13.16 9.36
N THR A 196 10.85 -12.91 10.51
CA THR A 196 10.85 -13.86 11.62
C THR A 196 10.12 -13.30 12.83
N ILE A 197 9.35 -14.16 13.49
CA ILE A 197 8.69 -13.85 14.76
C ILE A 197 9.73 -13.97 15.86
N LYS A 198 9.75 -13.07 16.82
CA LYS A 198 10.49 -13.25 18.07
C LYS A 198 9.88 -14.42 18.84
N GLN A 199 10.71 -15.38 19.15
CA GLN A 199 10.38 -16.45 20.09
C GLN A 199 10.35 -15.95 21.52
#